data_87ad34fe5c26a23be1dffb9417b9d4e9
#
_entry.id   87ad34fe5c26a23be1dffb9417b9d4e9
#
_cell.length_a   1.000
_cell.length_b   1.000
_cell.length_c   1.000
_cell.angle_alpha   90.00
_cell.angle_beta   90.00
_cell.angle_gamma   90.00
#
_symmetry.space_group_name_H-M   'P 1'
#
loop_
_entity.id
_entity.type
_entity.pdbx_description
1 polymer ?
#
loop_
_entity_poly.entity_id
_entity_poly.type
_entity_poly.pdbx_seq_one_letter_code
_entity_poly.pdbx_strand_id
1 'polypeptide(L)'
;MEEGRAAQSEHPCIRLSPGIENSERPCTMDSYVVESGVPSYLYLTENQWDEKESQSKRLSSPCALCGRRCGAARTEGCVGVCKTGNRAVVSSFGPHFGEEPPLSGKKGSGTIFFTWCNLKCCFCQNYEIAHLGRGTEVSDEELSQLMLSVQAMGCHNVNLVTPTHVVPNIVSALRLAARQGLRIPIVYNTGGYDSLETIRVLDGIVDIYMPDMKYGDSGPAE
;
A
#
# COMPACT_ATOMS: atom_id res chain seq x y z
N MET A 1 25.94 -49.88 -5.91
CA MET A 1 25.47 -48.96 -4.86
C MET A 1 26.19 -47.65 -5.06
N GLU A 2 25.58 -46.76 -5.84
CA GLU A 2 26.07 -45.39 -6.10
C GLU A 2 25.02 -44.41 -5.59
N GLU A 3 25.41 -43.66 -4.58
CA GLU A 3 24.58 -42.62 -3.96
C GLU A 3 24.54 -41.39 -4.85
N GLY A 4 23.33 -41.07 -5.33
CA GLY A 4 23.07 -39.84 -6.12
C GLY A 4 23.13 -38.60 -5.23
N ARG A 5 24.15 -37.74 -5.45
CA ARG A 5 24.19 -36.38 -4.91
C ARG A 5 23.17 -35.49 -5.67
N ALA A 6 22.20 -34.97 -4.92
CA ALA A 6 21.33 -33.93 -5.41
C ALA A 6 22.12 -32.61 -5.65
N ALA A 7 22.06 -32.09 -6.85
CA ALA A 7 22.64 -30.78 -7.21
C ALA A 7 21.79 -29.67 -6.59
N GLN A 8 22.41 -28.88 -5.73
CA GLN A 8 21.84 -27.59 -5.25
C GLN A 8 21.94 -26.58 -6.39
N SER A 9 20.82 -26.06 -6.83
CA SER A 9 20.74 -24.97 -7.83
C SER A 9 21.14 -23.65 -7.16
N GLU A 10 22.32 -23.15 -7.49
CA GLU A 10 22.76 -21.81 -7.13
C GLU A 10 21.98 -20.77 -7.96
N HIS A 11 21.22 -19.91 -7.32
CA HIS A 11 20.62 -18.72 -7.94
C HIS A 11 21.70 -17.63 -8.08
N PRO A 12 21.87 -17.04 -9.26
CA PRO A 12 22.86 -15.98 -9.46
C PRO A 12 22.42 -14.70 -8.77
N CYS A 13 23.25 -14.18 -7.86
CA CYS A 13 23.09 -12.85 -7.27
C CYS A 13 23.17 -11.77 -8.35
N ILE A 14 22.25 -10.82 -8.31
CA ILE A 14 22.25 -9.63 -9.17
C ILE A 14 23.52 -8.83 -8.90
N ARG A 15 24.36 -8.62 -9.92
CA ARG A 15 25.55 -7.76 -9.82
C ARG A 15 25.10 -6.29 -9.86
N LEU A 16 25.33 -5.58 -8.76
CA LEU A 16 25.28 -4.12 -8.73
C LEU A 16 26.57 -3.55 -9.35
N SER A 17 26.46 -2.37 -10.00
CA SER A 17 27.54 -1.67 -10.71
C SER A 17 28.73 -1.36 -9.81
N PRO A 18 29.98 -1.25 -10.33
CA PRO A 18 31.20 -1.12 -9.55
C PRO A 18 31.30 0.27 -8.89
N GLY A 19 31.33 0.29 -7.56
CA GLY A 19 31.51 1.51 -6.75
C GLY A 19 31.21 1.36 -5.27
N ILE A 20 30.75 0.20 -4.81
CA ILE A 20 30.53 -0.05 -3.38
C ILE A 20 31.45 -1.18 -2.95
N GLU A 21 32.36 -0.87 -1.99
CA GLU A 21 33.28 -1.86 -1.42
C GLU A 21 32.48 -3.00 -0.78
N ASN A 22 32.71 -4.22 -1.29
CA ASN A 22 32.16 -5.46 -0.79
C ASN A 22 32.70 -5.74 0.63
N SER A 23 31.92 -5.43 1.67
CA SER A 23 32.07 -6.15 2.92
C SER A 23 31.23 -7.44 2.80
N GLU A 24 31.90 -8.57 2.58
CA GLU A 24 31.29 -9.89 2.55
C GLU A 24 30.64 -10.20 3.91
N ARG A 25 29.34 -9.88 4.07
CA ARG A 25 28.53 -10.48 5.13
C ARG A 25 27.76 -11.66 4.54
N PRO A 26 27.81 -12.84 5.13
CA PRO A 26 26.98 -13.95 4.70
C PRO A 26 25.51 -13.56 4.86
N CYS A 27 24.70 -13.80 3.82
CA CYS A 27 23.26 -13.57 3.82
C CYS A 27 22.61 -14.64 4.74
N THR A 28 22.56 -14.38 6.04
CA THR A 28 21.78 -15.17 6.99
C THR A 28 20.43 -14.50 7.19
N MET A 29 19.35 -15.28 7.26
CA MET A 29 17.98 -14.76 7.45
C MET A 29 17.80 -13.92 8.72
N ASP A 30 18.76 -13.96 9.65
CA ASP A 30 18.73 -13.17 10.89
C ASP A 30 19.20 -11.71 10.71
N SER A 31 19.67 -11.30 9.52
CA SER A 31 20.20 -9.96 9.26
C SER A 31 19.14 -8.93 8.80
N TYR A 32 17.87 -9.32 8.67
CA TYR A 32 16.76 -8.41 8.34
C TYR A 32 15.99 -7.91 9.57
N VAL A 33 16.67 -7.68 10.68
CA VAL A 33 16.12 -6.84 11.73
C VAL A 33 16.24 -5.40 11.21
N VAL A 34 15.21 -4.91 10.56
CA VAL A 34 15.04 -3.48 10.35
C VAL A 34 14.87 -2.89 11.76
N GLU A 35 15.86 -2.13 12.22
CA GLU A 35 15.65 -1.30 13.42
C GLU A 35 14.35 -0.54 13.20
N SER A 36 13.48 -0.53 14.20
CA SER A 36 12.17 0.15 14.11
C SER A 36 12.41 1.63 13.86
N GLY A 37 12.50 2.00 12.58
CA GLY A 37 12.60 3.39 12.15
C GLY A 37 11.34 4.14 12.56
N VAL A 38 11.47 5.43 12.84
CA VAL A 38 10.33 6.31 13.02
C VAL A 38 9.60 6.41 11.67
N PRO A 39 8.28 6.15 11.59
CA PRO A 39 7.52 6.26 10.36
C PRO A 39 7.70 7.62 9.67
N SER A 40 7.86 7.60 8.35
CA SER A 40 8.19 8.77 7.54
C SER A 40 7.20 9.92 7.72
N TYR A 41 5.91 9.62 7.81
CA TYR A 41 4.85 10.61 7.97
C TYR A 41 4.93 11.44 9.27
N LEU A 42 5.69 10.98 10.27
CA LEU A 42 5.87 11.71 11.53
C LEU A 42 6.88 12.87 11.42
N TYR A 43 7.66 12.92 10.35
CA TYR A 43 8.57 14.04 10.05
C TYR A 43 7.90 15.14 9.22
N LEU A 44 6.68 14.93 8.71
CA LEU A 44 5.97 15.93 7.92
C LEU A 44 5.53 17.10 8.78
N THR A 45 5.86 18.31 8.34
CA THR A 45 5.34 19.55 8.90
C THR A 45 3.87 19.76 8.53
N GLU A 46 3.15 20.61 9.26
CA GLU A 46 1.76 20.94 8.95
C GLU A 46 1.60 21.50 7.52
N ASN A 47 2.53 22.33 7.06
CA ASN A 47 2.50 22.85 5.69
C ASN A 47 2.64 21.75 4.63
N GLN A 48 3.49 20.77 4.89
CA GLN A 48 3.63 19.60 3.99
C GLN A 48 2.36 18.75 3.99
N TRP A 49 1.71 18.56 5.13
CA TRP A 49 0.42 17.89 5.20
C TRP A 49 -0.66 18.64 4.39
N ASP A 50 -0.76 19.97 4.55
CA ASP A 50 -1.71 20.82 3.81
C ASP A 50 -1.48 20.70 2.29
N GLU A 51 -0.22 20.70 1.85
CA GLU A 51 0.15 20.53 0.45
C GLU A 51 -0.28 19.15 -0.07
N LYS A 52 0.03 18.06 0.63
CA LYS A 52 -0.30 16.69 0.24
C LYS A 52 -1.80 16.45 0.19
N GLU A 53 -2.56 16.92 1.17
CA GLU A 53 -4.02 16.88 1.14
C GLU A 53 -4.59 17.65 -0.05
N SER A 54 -4.10 18.86 -0.30
CA SER A 54 -4.51 19.67 -1.43
C SER A 54 -4.20 19.02 -2.77
N GLN A 55 -2.99 18.46 -2.93
CA GLN A 55 -2.56 17.75 -4.14
C GLN A 55 -3.41 16.49 -4.38
N SER A 56 -3.63 15.66 -3.36
CA SER A 56 -4.43 14.44 -3.48
C SER A 56 -5.89 14.74 -3.86
N LYS A 57 -6.48 15.78 -3.27
CA LYS A 57 -7.83 16.26 -3.61
C LYS A 57 -7.92 16.77 -5.06
N ARG A 58 -6.92 17.52 -5.53
CA ARG A 58 -6.86 17.94 -6.94
C ARG A 58 -6.78 16.76 -7.91
N LEU A 59 -6.04 15.71 -7.56
CA LEU A 59 -5.94 14.48 -8.36
C LEU A 59 -7.24 13.67 -8.39
N SER A 60 -8.16 13.89 -7.46
CA SER A 60 -9.44 13.18 -7.41
C SER A 60 -10.54 13.81 -8.27
N SER A 61 -10.39 15.08 -8.68
CA SER A 61 -11.43 15.78 -9.47
C SER A 61 -10.82 16.92 -10.31
N PRO A 62 -10.63 16.72 -11.64
CA PRO A 62 -10.90 15.50 -12.41
C PRO A 62 -9.95 14.36 -12.07
N CYS A 63 -10.48 13.11 -11.95
CA CYS A 63 -9.74 11.99 -11.40
C CYS A 63 -8.56 11.54 -12.29
N ALA A 64 -7.35 11.66 -11.74
CA ALA A 64 -6.08 11.21 -12.32
C ALA A 64 -5.24 10.37 -11.34
N LEU A 65 -5.85 9.75 -10.33
CA LEU A 65 -5.16 8.98 -9.29
C LEU A 65 -4.43 7.73 -9.80
N CYS A 66 -4.86 7.16 -10.90
CA CYS A 66 -4.27 5.96 -11.49
C CYS A 66 -4.06 6.11 -13.00
N GLY A 67 -3.38 5.15 -13.61
CA GLY A 67 -3.10 5.13 -15.05
C GLY A 67 -4.33 5.23 -15.95
N ARG A 68 -5.54 4.93 -15.45
CA ARG A 68 -6.79 5.11 -16.22
C ARG A 68 -7.14 6.57 -16.48
N ARG A 69 -6.74 7.50 -15.60
CA ARG A 69 -7.03 8.95 -15.73
C ARG A 69 -8.46 9.22 -16.21
N CYS A 70 -9.45 8.59 -15.55
CA CYS A 70 -10.84 8.54 -16.02
C CYS A 70 -11.58 9.88 -15.97
N GLY A 71 -11.01 10.93 -15.38
CA GLY A 71 -11.55 12.29 -15.36
C GLY A 71 -12.83 12.47 -14.52
N ALA A 72 -13.25 11.48 -13.73
CA ALA A 72 -14.46 11.60 -12.93
C ALA A 72 -14.37 12.79 -11.95
N ALA A 73 -15.43 13.58 -11.88
CA ALA A 73 -15.58 14.69 -10.94
C ALA A 73 -16.09 14.18 -9.58
N ARG A 74 -15.19 13.52 -8.80
CA ARG A 74 -15.59 12.82 -7.57
C ARG A 74 -16.11 13.77 -6.49
N THR A 75 -15.59 14.98 -6.42
CA THR A 75 -16.06 16.01 -5.48
C THR A 75 -17.47 16.51 -5.80
N GLU A 76 -17.98 16.24 -7.00
CA GLU A 76 -19.33 16.60 -7.47
C GLU A 76 -20.29 15.39 -7.44
N GLY A 77 -19.92 14.32 -6.73
CA GLY A 77 -20.74 13.12 -6.59
C GLY A 77 -20.60 12.08 -7.71
N CYS A 78 -19.70 12.31 -8.69
CA CYS A 78 -19.45 11.33 -9.74
C CYS A 78 -18.56 10.19 -9.23
N VAL A 79 -18.77 8.98 -9.77
CA VAL A 79 -17.92 7.83 -9.50
C VAL A 79 -16.98 7.56 -10.68
N GLY A 80 -15.76 7.12 -10.38
CA GLY A 80 -14.81 6.73 -11.40
C GLY A 80 -15.09 5.34 -12.01
N VAL A 81 -14.27 4.92 -12.97
CA VAL A 81 -14.30 3.55 -13.54
C VAL A 81 -14.19 2.49 -12.44
N CYS A 82 -13.45 2.78 -11.38
CA CYS A 82 -13.34 1.94 -10.18
C CYS A 82 -14.60 1.95 -9.29
N LYS A 83 -15.67 2.62 -9.68
CA LYS A 83 -16.91 2.80 -8.91
C LYS A 83 -16.75 3.52 -7.56
N THR A 84 -15.62 4.18 -7.35
CA THR A 84 -15.36 4.95 -6.13
C THR A 84 -15.68 6.42 -6.34
N GLY A 85 -16.41 7.00 -5.41
CA GLY A 85 -16.75 8.42 -5.32
C GLY A 85 -15.77 9.17 -4.42
N ASN A 86 -16.31 10.05 -3.56
CA ASN A 86 -15.52 10.91 -2.67
C ASN A 86 -15.16 10.26 -1.33
N ARG A 87 -15.74 9.11 -0.99
CA ARG A 87 -15.48 8.40 0.26
C ARG A 87 -14.83 7.05 0.01
N ALA A 88 -14.01 6.62 0.98
CA ALA A 88 -13.48 5.27 0.99
C ALA A 88 -14.55 4.26 1.41
N VAL A 89 -14.47 3.05 0.84
CA VAL A 89 -15.28 1.92 1.26
C VAL A 89 -14.34 0.84 1.77
N VAL A 90 -14.53 0.40 3.01
CA VAL A 90 -13.70 -0.62 3.67
C VAL A 90 -14.51 -1.90 3.80
N SER A 91 -13.90 -3.02 3.38
CA SER A 91 -14.50 -4.35 3.51
C SER A 91 -14.21 -4.96 4.88
N SER A 92 -12.95 -4.92 5.30
CA SER A 92 -12.49 -5.48 6.58
C SER A 92 -11.18 -4.85 7.00
N PHE A 93 -10.85 -5.03 8.29
CA PHE A 93 -9.57 -4.62 8.85
C PHE A 93 -9.17 -5.55 10.00
N GLY A 94 -7.88 -5.65 10.28
CA GLY A 94 -7.35 -6.43 11.40
C GLY A 94 -6.00 -7.06 11.14
N PRO A 95 -5.46 -7.85 12.10
CA PRO A 95 -4.22 -8.57 11.94
C PRO A 95 -4.31 -9.61 10.82
N HIS A 96 -3.38 -9.58 9.89
CA HIS A 96 -3.24 -10.55 8.80
C HIS A 96 -1.87 -11.22 8.85
N PHE A 97 -1.85 -12.55 8.74
CA PHE A 97 -0.64 -13.36 8.85
C PHE A 97 -0.20 -14.01 7.53
N GLY A 98 -0.92 -13.71 6.45
CA GLY A 98 -0.65 -14.22 5.10
C GLY A 98 0.26 -13.32 4.26
N GLU A 99 0.74 -12.20 4.81
CA GLU A 99 1.73 -11.35 4.15
C GLU A 99 3.15 -11.91 4.33
N GLU A 100 4.13 -11.34 3.65
CA GLU A 100 5.54 -11.71 3.77
C GLU A 100 6.02 -11.63 5.23
N PRO A 101 6.87 -12.58 5.67
CA PRO A 101 7.33 -12.64 7.06
C PRO A 101 7.89 -11.34 7.64
N PRO A 102 8.62 -10.47 6.87
CA PRO A 102 9.08 -9.18 7.38
C PRO A 102 7.96 -8.21 7.76
N LEU A 103 6.77 -8.34 7.15
CA LEU A 103 5.61 -7.48 7.41
C LEU A 103 4.71 -8.07 8.50
N SER A 104 4.48 -9.38 8.46
CA SER A 104 3.58 -10.07 9.38
C SER A 104 4.19 -10.23 10.76
N GLY A 105 5.48 -10.54 10.85
CA GLY A 105 6.16 -10.79 12.11
C GLY A 105 5.36 -11.73 13.02
N LYS A 106 5.40 -11.48 14.33
CA LYS A 106 4.68 -12.28 15.34
C LYS A 106 3.24 -11.81 15.62
N LYS A 107 2.90 -10.56 15.27
CA LYS A 107 1.61 -9.95 15.63
C LYS A 107 0.72 -9.63 14.42
N GLY A 108 1.21 -9.95 13.23
CA GLY A 108 0.51 -9.73 11.97
C GLY A 108 0.72 -8.33 11.39
N SER A 109 0.48 -8.22 10.10
CA SER A 109 0.32 -6.97 9.37
C SER A 109 -1.09 -6.44 9.60
N GLY A 110 -1.23 -5.16 9.97
CA GLY A 110 -2.54 -4.54 10.22
C GLY A 110 -3.22 -4.14 8.93
N THR A 111 -3.86 -5.10 8.25
CA THR A 111 -4.48 -4.86 6.96
C THR A 111 -5.77 -4.07 7.06
N ILE A 112 -5.97 -3.14 6.12
CA ILE A 112 -7.23 -2.46 5.84
C ILE A 112 -7.55 -2.72 4.38
N PHE A 113 -8.57 -3.54 4.10
CA PHE A 113 -9.00 -3.90 2.76
C PHE A 113 -9.99 -2.88 2.21
N PHE A 114 -9.56 -2.10 1.22
CA PHE A 114 -10.46 -1.21 0.50
C PHE A 114 -11.28 -1.96 -0.53
N THR A 115 -12.52 -1.55 -0.64
CA THR A 115 -13.48 -2.10 -1.61
C THR A 115 -13.33 -1.40 -2.95
N TRP A 116 -13.72 -2.09 -4.02
CA TRP A 116 -13.49 -1.71 -5.41
C TRP A 116 -12.01 -1.79 -5.80
N CYS A 117 -11.72 -1.57 -7.06
CA CYS A 117 -10.34 -1.59 -7.57
C CYS A 117 -10.26 -0.89 -8.92
N ASN A 118 -9.15 -0.19 -9.14
CA ASN A 118 -8.86 0.48 -10.41
C ASN A 118 -8.44 -0.48 -11.53
N LEU A 119 -7.96 -1.70 -11.22
CA LEU A 119 -7.52 -2.70 -12.20
C LEU A 119 -8.65 -3.64 -12.65
N LYS A 120 -9.40 -4.22 -11.70
CA LYS A 120 -10.46 -5.21 -11.96
C LYS A 120 -9.98 -6.45 -12.70
N CYS A 121 -8.88 -7.06 -12.25
CA CYS A 121 -8.33 -8.29 -12.83
C CYS A 121 -9.36 -9.42 -12.88
N CYS A 122 -9.44 -10.15 -13.99
CA CYS A 122 -10.37 -11.28 -14.14
C CYS A 122 -10.05 -12.46 -13.22
N PHE A 123 -8.78 -12.59 -12.78
CA PHE A 123 -8.28 -13.62 -11.85
C PHE A 123 -8.16 -13.11 -10.40
N CYS A 124 -8.91 -12.06 -10.01
CA CYS A 124 -8.80 -11.45 -8.69
C CYS A 124 -9.19 -12.43 -7.57
N GLN A 125 -8.27 -12.65 -6.61
CA GLN A 125 -8.54 -13.46 -5.41
C GLN A 125 -9.60 -12.82 -4.52
N ASN A 126 -9.64 -11.48 -4.49
CA ASN A 126 -10.56 -10.68 -3.69
C ASN A 126 -11.77 -10.20 -4.52
N TYR A 127 -12.34 -11.08 -5.38
CA TYR A 127 -13.39 -10.70 -6.34
C TYR A 127 -14.60 -10.02 -5.69
N GLU A 128 -15.06 -10.54 -4.55
CA GLU A 128 -16.23 -9.99 -3.84
C GLU A 128 -15.98 -8.54 -3.36
N ILE A 129 -14.78 -8.23 -2.93
CA ILE A 129 -14.38 -6.90 -2.50
C ILE A 129 -14.13 -6.01 -3.72
N ALA A 130 -13.29 -6.46 -4.65
CA ALA A 130 -12.79 -5.67 -5.76
C ALA A 130 -13.84 -5.42 -6.87
N HIS A 131 -14.75 -6.37 -7.11
CA HIS A 131 -15.71 -6.31 -8.21
C HIS A 131 -17.15 -6.11 -7.76
N LEU A 132 -17.57 -6.72 -6.63
CA LEU A 132 -18.95 -6.63 -6.13
C LEU A 132 -19.16 -5.50 -5.12
N GLY A 133 -18.07 -4.87 -4.64
CA GLY A 133 -18.16 -3.71 -3.79
C GLY A 133 -18.65 -3.99 -2.37
N ARG A 134 -18.40 -5.19 -1.84
CA ARG A 134 -18.80 -5.55 -0.48
C ARG A 134 -17.96 -4.81 0.55
N GLY A 135 -18.57 -3.90 1.27
CA GLY A 135 -17.94 -3.09 2.31
C GLY A 135 -18.86 -2.01 2.82
N THR A 136 -18.34 -1.22 3.75
CA THR A 136 -19.02 -0.07 4.36
C THR A 136 -18.28 1.20 4.00
N GLU A 137 -19.01 2.23 3.59
CA GLU A 137 -18.46 3.57 3.38
C GLU A 137 -18.04 4.16 4.72
N VAL A 138 -16.85 4.77 4.75
CA VAL A 138 -16.27 5.36 5.95
C VAL A 138 -15.85 6.81 5.68
N SER A 139 -15.95 7.64 6.71
CA SER A 139 -15.36 8.99 6.70
C SER A 139 -13.85 8.91 6.92
N ASP A 140 -13.16 10.04 6.72
CA ASP A 140 -11.72 10.12 6.96
C ASP A 140 -11.41 9.96 8.47
N GLU A 141 -12.31 10.42 9.35
CA GLU A 141 -12.23 10.22 10.81
C GLU A 141 -12.39 8.74 11.18
N GLU A 142 -13.39 8.06 10.62
CA GLU A 142 -13.60 6.62 10.82
C GLU A 142 -12.41 5.81 10.29
N LEU A 143 -11.88 6.14 9.12
CA LEU A 143 -10.68 5.50 8.57
C LEU A 143 -9.46 5.72 9.49
N SER A 144 -9.31 6.90 10.09
CA SER A 144 -8.25 7.17 11.06
C SER A 144 -8.38 6.28 12.31
N GLN A 145 -9.60 6.03 12.78
CA GLN A 145 -9.84 5.13 13.91
C GLN A 145 -9.55 3.67 13.57
N LEU A 146 -9.78 3.23 12.31
CA LEU A 146 -9.36 1.90 11.88
C LEU A 146 -7.84 1.74 11.92
N MET A 147 -7.07 2.76 11.47
CA MET A 147 -5.61 2.76 11.55
C MET A 147 -5.11 2.68 13.02
N LEU A 148 -5.72 3.42 13.91
CA LEU A 148 -5.40 3.37 15.35
C LEU A 148 -5.80 2.03 15.98
N SER A 149 -6.89 1.43 15.51
CA SER A 149 -7.38 0.14 16.02
C SER A 149 -6.40 -0.99 15.68
N VAL A 150 -5.85 -1.06 14.46
CA VAL A 150 -4.85 -2.08 14.11
C VAL A 150 -3.56 -1.89 14.90
N GLN A 151 -3.16 -0.65 15.19
CA GLN A 151 -2.05 -0.38 16.12
C GLN A 151 -2.37 -0.89 17.54
N ALA A 152 -3.56 -0.62 18.04
CA ALA A 152 -3.99 -1.07 19.39
C ALA A 152 -4.07 -2.60 19.48
N MET A 153 -4.37 -3.31 18.38
CA MET A 153 -4.28 -4.76 18.28
C MET A 153 -2.83 -5.28 18.32
N GLY A 154 -1.84 -4.37 18.25
CA GLY A 154 -0.43 -4.67 18.32
C GLY A 154 0.21 -5.05 16.98
N CYS A 155 -0.45 -4.78 15.86
CA CYS A 155 0.09 -5.01 14.52
C CYS A 155 1.38 -4.22 14.30
N HIS A 156 2.26 -4.73 13.43
CA HIS A 156 3.56 -4.13 13.16
C HIS A 156 3.51 -2.93 12.21
N ASN A 157 2.46 -2.82 11.42
CA ASN A 157 2.26 -1.78 10.42
C ASN A 157 0.76 -1.55 10.16
N VAL A 158 0.42 -0.49 9.43
CA VAL A 158 -0.88 -0.33 8.75
C VAL A 158 -0.66 -0.68 7.28
N ASN A 159 -1.22 -1.80 6.83
CA ASN A 159 -1.15 -2.27 5.46
C ASN A 159 -2.42 -1.91 4.70
N LEU A 160 -2.30 -0.98 3.77
CA LEU A 160 -3.38 -0.44 2.96
C LEU A 160 -3.51 -1.28 1.68
N VAL A 161 -4.51 -2.15 1.62
CA VAL A 161 -4.68 -3.10 0.52
C VAL A 161 -5.59 -2.51 -0.57
N THR A 162 -5.07 -2.43 -1.80
CA THR A 162 -5.72 -1.82 -2.97
C THR A 162 -6.06 -0.32 -2.75
N PRO A 163 -5.08 0.53 -2.39
CA PRO A 163 -5.34 1.87 -1.87
C PRO A 163 -5.44 2.97 -2.94
N THR A 164 -5.00 2.73 -4.18
CA THR A 164 -4.80 3.75 -5.22
C THR A 164 -5.98 4.69 -5.41
N HIS A 165 -7.19 4.15 -5.43
CA HIS A 165 -8.40 4.91 -5.75
C HIS A 165 -8.97 5.70 -4.56
N VAL A 166 -8.41 5.52 -3.36
CA VAL A 166 -8.82 6.20 -2.11
C VAL A 166 -7.69 7.00 -1.46
N VAL A 167 -6.62 7.28 -2.20
CA VAL A 167 -5.46 8.06 -1.70
C VAL A 167 -5.84 9.38 -1.03
N PRO A 168 -6.79 10.21 -1.54
CA PRO A 168 -7.18 11.43 -0.84
C PRO A 168 -7.71 11.17 0.57
N ASN A 169 -8.53 10.13 0.74
CA ASN A 169 -9.05 9.73 2.05
C ASN A 169 -7.95 9.19 2.97
N ILE A 170 -7.00 8.42 2.41
CA ILE A 170 -5.85 7.91 3.16
C ILE A 170 -5.00 9.05 3.70
N VAL A 171 -4.67 10.05 2.88
CA VAL A 171 -3.84 11.19 3.31
C VAL A 171 -4.51 11.96 4.45
N SER A 172 -5.80 12.28 4.30
CA SER A 172 -6.57 12.97 5.35
C SER A 172 -6.68 12.13 6.62
N ALA A 173 -7.05 10.86 6.51
CA ALA A 173 -7.19 9.95 7.65
C ALA A 173 -5.87 9.71 8.38
N LEU A 174 -4.77 9.56 7.65
CA LEU A 174 -3.45 9.34 8.24
C LEU A 174 -2.96 10.56 9.02
N ARG A 175 -3.18 11.78 8.49
CA ARG A 175 -2.90 13.02 9.24
C ARG A 175 -3.65 13.05 10.57
N LEU A 176 -4.94 12.68 10.57
CA LEU A 176 -5.75 12.60 11.78
C LEU A 176 -5.21 11.54 12.75
N ALA A 177 -4.89 10.35 12.25
CA ALA A 177 -4.34 9.26 13.05
C ALA A 177 -2.96 9.61 13.65
N ALA A 178 -2.09 10.25 12.88
CA ALA A 178 -0.77 10.69 13.34
C ALA A 178 -0.87 11.66 14.53
N ARG A 179 -1.80 12.62 14.47
CA ARG A 179 -2.09 13.56 15.56
C ARG A 179 -2.66 12.85 16.78
N GLN A 180 -3.37 11.73 16.59
CA GLN A 180 -3.98 10.94 17.67
C GLN A 180 -3.04 9.83 18.20
N GLY A 181 -1.79 9.76 17.71
CA GLY A 181 -0.79 8.86 18.29
C GLY A 181 -0.53 7.59 17.47
N LEU A 182 -0.85 7.54 16.19
CA LEU A 182 -0.36 6.48 15.30
C LEU A 182 1.17 6.57 15.20
N ARG A 183 1.87 5.43 15.36
CA ARG A 183 3.35 5.35 15.43
C ARG A 183 3.93 4.14 14.70
N ILE A 184 3.10 3.36 13.99
CA ILE A 184 3.55 2.20 13.20
C ILE A 184 3.65 2.57 11.72
N PRO A 185 4.57 1.94 10.95
CA PRO A 185 4.81 2.26 9.55
C PRO A 185 3.61 1.97 8.66
N ILE A 186 3.56 2.67 7.51
CA ILE A 186 2.53 2.52 6.49
C ILE A 186 3.06 1.66 5.36
N VAL A 187 2.34 0.59 5.05
CA VAL A 187 2.54 -0.27 3.88
C VAL A 187 1.48 0.06 2.83
N TYR A 188 1.92 0.31 1.61
CA TYR A 188 1.07 0.60 0.45
C TYR A 188 1.05 -0.58 -0.50
N ASN A 189 0.05 -1.47 -0.33
CA ASN A 189 -0.11 -2.71 -1.08
C ASN A 189 -0.99 -2.45 -2.31
N THR A 190 -0.34 -2.15 -3.43
CA THR A 190 -0.97 -1.65 -4.65
C THR A 190 -0.89 -2.65 -5.79
N GLY A 191 -1.87 -2.58 -6.70
CA GLY A 191 -1.84 -3.31 -7.97
C GLY A 191 -0.80 -2.78 -8.98
N GLY A 192 0.01 -1.78 -8.62
CA GLY A 192 1.05 -1.23 -9.48
C GLY A 192 0.55 -0.31 -10.61
N TYR A 193 -0.72 0.10 -10.62
CA TYR A 193 -1.32 0.93 -11.67
C TYR A 193 -1.64 2.34 -11.18
N ASP A 194 -0.77 2.88 -10.35
CA ASP A 194 -0.84 4.25 -9.82
C ASP A 194 -0.36 5.27 -10.86
N SER A 195 -0.84 6.51 -10.77
CA SER A 195 -0.21 7.60 -11.52
C SER A 195 1.07 8.06 -10.81
N LEU A 196 2.04 8.59 -11.57
CA LEU A 196 3.27 9.13 -10.98
C LEU A 196 2.97 10.29 -10.02
N GLU A 197 1.94 11.07 -10.31
CA GLU A 197 1.49 12.17 -9.47
C GLU A 197 1.01 11.66 -8.12
N THR A 198 0.27 10.55 -8.10
CA THR A 198 -0.18 9.90 -6.86
C THR A 198 1.00 9.39 -6.03
N ILE A 199 1.98 8.73 -6.66
CA ILE A 199 3.19 8.27 -5.96
C ILE A 199 3.97 9.47 -5.37
N ARG A 200 4.07 10.60 -6.08
CA ARG A 200 4.72 11.82 -5.55
C ARG A 200 3.98 12.41 -4.34
N VAL A 201 2.65 12.34 -4.31
CA VAL A 201 1.87 12.74 -3.12
C VAL A 201 2.22 11.86 -1.93
N LEU A 202 2.41 10.56 -2.15
CA LEU A 202 2.70 9.58 -1.11
C LEU A 202 4.15 9.60 -0.61
N ASP A 203 5.04 10.31 -1.29
CA ASP A 203 6.43 10.49 -0.84
C ASP A 203 6.48 11.10 0.56
N GLY A 204 7.27 10.49 1.47
CA GLY A 204 7.33 10.86 2.89
C GLY A 204 6.08 10.50 3.71
N ILE A 205 5.07 9.84 3.11
CA ILE A 205 3.89 9.29 3.80
C ILE A 205 4.03 7.78 3.99
N VAL A 206 4.40 7.08 2.90
CA VAL A 206 4.49 5.63 2.85
C VAL A 206 5.91 5.18 3.16
N ASP A 207 6.04 4.20 4.03
CA ASP A 207 7.33 3.63 4.43
C ASP A 207 7.71 2.43 3.55
N ILE A 208 6.73 1.63 3.14
CA ILE A 208 6.95 0.40 2.38
C ILE A 208 5.95 0.32 1.22
N TYR A 209 6.46 0.13 0.00
CA TYR A 209 5.64 -0.12 -1.18
C TYR A 209 5.67 -1.60 -1.53
N MET A 210 4.48 -2.19 -1.75
CA MET A 210 4.27 -3.56 -2.24
C MET A 210 3.51 -3.52 -3.56
N PRO A 211 4.16 -3.21 -4.68
CA PRO A 211 3.49 -3.21 -5.98
C PRO A 211 3.40 -4.63 -6.54
N ASP A 212 2.21 -5.04 -6.98
CA ASP A 212 2.04 -6.26 -7.75
C ASP A 212 2.65 -6.13 -9.16
N MET A 213 3.38 -7.14 -9.60
CA MET A 213 3.73 -7.33 -10.99
C MET A 213 2.80 -8.38 -11.60
N LYS A 214 1.71 -7.94 -12.23
CA LYS A 214 0.67 -8.84 -12.75
C LYS A 214 1.08 -9.57 -14.02
N TYR A 215 1.93 -8.97 -14.87
CA TYR A 215 2.34 -9.48 -16.17
C TYR A 215 3.83 -9.25 -16.41
N GLY A 216 4.49 -10.21 -17.08
CA GLY A 216 5.90 -10.12 -17.45
C GLY A 216 6.16 -9.42 -18.79
N ASP A 217 5.11 -9.24 -19.60
CA ASP A 217 5.16 -8.49 -20.87
C ASP A 217 3.88 -7.66 -21.07
N SER A 218 3.87 -6.79 -22.08
CA SER A 218 2.77 -5.85 -22.34
C SER A 218 1.56 -6.49 -23.03
N GLY A 219 1.74 -7.56 -23.79
CA GLY A 219 0.67 -8.17 -24.60
C GLY A 219 -0.52 -8.64 -23.76
N PRO A 220 -0.33 -9.45 -22.68
CA PRO A 220 -1.44 -9.84 -21.79
C PRO A 220 -1.97 -8.73 -20.91
N ALA A 221 -1.27 -7.57 -20.85
CA ALA A 221 -1.66 -6.44 -20.00
C ALA A 221 -2.65 -5.49 -20.69
N GLU A 222 -2.80 -5.58 -22.02
CA GLU A 222 -3.76 -4.80 -22.83
C GLU A 222 -5.19 -5.41 -22.76
#